data_9e29d6f3f23489b7b1bd5a6b757e8f38
#
_entry.id   9e29d6f3f23489b7b1bd5a6b757e8f38
#
_cell.length_a   1.000
_cell.length_b   1.000
_cell.length_c   1.000
_cell.angle_alpha   90.00
_cell.angle_beta   90.00
_cell.angle_gamma   90.00
#
_symmetry.space_group_name_H-M   'P 1'
#
loop_
_entity.id
_entity.type
_entity.pdbx_description
1 polymer ?
#
loop_
_entity_poly.entity_id
_entity_poly.type
_entity_poly.pdbx_seq_one_letter_code
_entity_poly.pdbx_strand_id
1 'polypeptide(L)'
;GSGALRMLTAAADGVYYQAFNDWEINYTDTMGRALVYAIDEQTGDARPVCSLPGCAHDSAACPAWSDGNVTLCYGDGDEVYLLLFYYNDETSYYRWERISADHTQRTVLATIEPGQSVVGRGVAVDDVNLYYSLLDEDNRHQTLWAVDTAGGQMQRIYTWDDLADGTGEYCPEMYMLLEVSGRQMTFAKMVQTNDALTKAMQVCAVNLTDGSITPRQRYERDTGNVLVQGDGMEKRNLISYRNDYHILTEGSRGGLANCNYQSGEVGFVDAAVDTLTPVADGFPTTRDGWECYYFLSGFADGWLVWVDECGRDEDGNGTGENTTRQYFCRDGVKTELTQQRYVPGKDVRNIRILDAQQGRVLAAYDTKTGTVHDVDKDGTTYTRPMNWDVYGVIALDDLLAGSTDFTPLNFAE
;
A
#
# COMPACT_ATOMS: atom_id res chain seq x y z
N GLY A 1 1.61 23.18 -22.01
CA GLY A 1 1.49 23.17 -20.56
C GLY A 1 1.38 21.73 -20.08
N SER A 2 2.14 21.36 -19.10
CA SER A 2 1.98 20.06 -18.43
C SER A 2 0.56 19.96 -17.89
N GLY A 3 -0.14 18.86 -18.17
CA GLY A 3 -1.47 18.60 -17.65
C GLY A 3 -1.52 18.57 -16.11
N ALA A 4 -2.68 18.30 -15.55
CA ALA A 4 -2.85 18.24 -14.10
C ALA A 4 -1.99 17.12 -13.50
N LEU A 5 -1.31 17.43 -12.39
CA LEU A 5 -0.58 16.46 -11.60
C LEU A 5 -1.55 15.47 -10.96
N ARG A 6 -1.27 14.17 -11.06
CA ARG A 6 -2.13 13.08 -10.61
C ARG A 6 -1.31 12.08 -9.79
N MET A 7 -1.91 11.55 -8.73
CA MET A 7 -1.36 10.37 -8.03
C MET A 7 -1.58 9.13 -8.89
N LEU A 8 -0.56 8.27 -8.97
CA LEU A 8 -0.70 6.93 -9.55
C LEU A 8 -1.11 5.92 -8.49
N THR A 9 -2.03 5.03 -8.86
CA THR A 9 -2.46 3.89 -8.04
C THR A 9 -2.69 2.67 -8.92
N ALA A 10 -2.87 1.51 -8.31
CA ALA A 10 -3.21 0.30 -9.07
C ALA A 10 -4.61 0.34 -9.70
N ALA A 11 -5.48 1.25 -9.26
CA ALA A 11 -6.85 1.37 -9.74
C ALA A 11 -7.04 2.61 -10.62
N ALA A 12 -7.71 2.45 -11.75
CA ALA A 12 -8.08 3.54 -12.67
C ALA A 12 -9.39 3.21 -13.36
N ASP A 13 -10.42 4.06 -13.18
CA ASP A 13 -11.71 4.02 -13.91
C ASP A 13 -12.37 2.64 -14.02
N GLY A 14 -12.46 1.89 -12.90
CA GLY A 14 -13.09 0.56 -12.87
C GLY A 14 -12.18 -0.59 -13.31
N VAL A 15 -10.90 -0.28 -13.56
CA VAL A 15 -9.86 -1.25 -13.89
C VAL A 15 -8.81 -1.28 -12.77
N TYR A 16 -8.37 -2.47 -12.40
CA TYR A 16 -7.26 -2.68 -11.48
C TYR A 16 -6.09 -3.33 -12.21
N TYR A 17 -4.90 -2.77 -12.09
CA TYR A 17 -3.69 -3.29 -12.72
C TYR A 17 -2.86 -4.09 -11.73
N GLN A 18 -2.51 -5.32 -12.11
CA GLN A 18 -1.72 -6.22 -11.27
C GLN A 18 -0.85 -7.14 -12.12
N ALA A 19 0.36 -7.41 -11.64
CA ALA A 19 1.21 -8.45 -12.23
C ALA A 19 0.98 -9.79 -11.53
N PHE A 20 0.84 -10.86 -12.32
CA PHE A 20 0.73 -12.23 -11.82
C PHE A 20 1.71 -13.14 -12.56
N ASN A 21 2.25 -14.11 -11.83
CA ASN A 21 2.95 -15.26 -12.42
C ASN A 21 1.96 -16.35 -12.77
N ASP A 22 2.31 -17.20 -13.73
CA ASP A 22 1.48 -18.35 -14.12
C ASP A 22 1.12 -19.24 -12.93
N TRP A 23 2.04 -19.44 -11.99
CA TRP A 23 1.81 -20.25 -10.79
C TRP A 23 0.72 -19.70 -9.86
N GLU A 24 0.59 -18.37 -9.79
CA GLU A 24 -0.44 -17.72 -8.97
C GLU A 24 -1.83 -17.85 -9.60
N ILE A 25 -1.90 -17.91 -10.92
CA ILE A 25 -3.16 -18.03 -11.68
C ILE A 25 -3.61 -19.48 -11.79
N ASN A 26 -2.66 -20.39 -12.07
CA ASN A 26 -2.92 -21.80 -12.33
C ASN A 26 -2.72 -22.71 -11.10
N TYR A 27 -2.29 -22.10 -9.96
CA TYR A 27 -2.04 -22.83 -8.71
C TYR A 27 -1.06 -24.00 -8.89
N THR A 28 0.06 -23.72 -9.53
CA THR A 28 1.08 -24.72 -9.86
C THR A 28 2.36 -24.47 -9.06
N ASP A 29 3.33 -25.39 -9.16
CA ASP A 29 4.64 -25.28 -8.54
C ASP A 29 5.72 -24.64 -9.44
N THR A 30 5.35 -24.32 -10.67
CA THR A 30 6.27 -23.70 -11.65
C THR A 30 5.93 -22.22 -11.78
N MET A 31 6.88 -21.34 -11.53
CA MET A 31 6.66 -19.89 -11.62
C MET A 31 6.10 -19.45 -12.98
N GLY A 32 6.59 -20.02 -14.07
CA GLY A 32 6.13 -19.67 -15.41
C GLY A 32 6.42 -18.22 -15.79
N ARG A 33 5.57 -17.69 -16.68
CA ARG A 33 5.64 -16.27 -17.11
C ARG A 33 5.04 -15.35 -16.05
N ALA A 34 5.58 -14.13 -15.98
CA ALA A 34 4.94 -13.02 -15.29
C ALA A 34 4.33 -12.06 -16.32
N LEU A 35 3.04 -11.77 -16.17
CA LEU A 35 2.32 -10.84 -17.04
C LEU A 35 1.63 -9.77 -16.21
N VAL A 36 1.53 -8.58 -16.80
CA VAL A 36 0.72 -7.48 -16.28
C VAL A 36 -0.69 -7.61 -16.84
N TYR A 37 -1.67 -7.61 -15.93
CA TYR A 37 -3.09 -7.74 -16.25
C TYR A 37 -3.86 -6.47 -15.94
N ALA A 38 -4.84 -6.17 -16.78
CA ALA A 38 -5.93 -5.26 -16.52
C ALA A 38 -7.15 -6.07 -16.09
N ILE A 39 -7.64 -5.82 -14.90
CA ILE A 39 -8.78 -6.52 -14.30
C ILE A 39 -9.99 -5.60 -14.34
N ASP A 40 -11.04 -6.02 -15.04
CA ASP A 40 -12.33 -5.33 -15.03
C ASP A 40 -13.04 -5.63 -13.70
N GLU A 41 -13.27 -4.60 -12.89
CA GLU A 41 -13.87 -4.76 -11.55
C GLU A 41 -15.38 -5.03 -11.59
N GLN A 42 -16.04 -4.84 -12.73
CA GLN A 42 -17.46 -5.20 -12.89
C GLN A 42 -17.64 -6.69 -13.18
N THR A 43 -16.77 -7.24 -14.03
CA THR A 43 -16.93 -8.61 -14.55
C THR A 43 -15.95 -9.61 -13.96
N GLY A 44 -14.80 -9.15 -13.43
CA GLY A 44 -13.69 -10.00 -13.01
C GLY A 44 -12.84 -10.52 -14.18
N ASP A 45 -13.07 -10.06 -15.41
CA ASP A 45 -12.21 -10.41 -16.54
C ASP A 45 -10.83 -9.78 -16.38
N ALA A 46 -9.82 -10.62 -16.39
CA ALA A 46 -8.41 -10.23 -16.31
C ALA A 46 -7.74 -10.51 -17.65
N ARG A 47 -7.22 -9.47 -18.29
CA ARG A 47 -6.58 -9.57 -19.61
C ARG A 47 -5.17 -9.05 -19.57
N PRO A 48 -4.19 -9.70 -20.25
CA PRO A 48 -2.87 -9.14 -20.40
C PRO A 48 -2.91 -7.72 -21.01
N VAL A 49 -2.12 -6.81 -20.49
CA VAL A 49 -1.99 -5.43 -20.99
C VAL A 49 -1.18 -5.44 -22.29
N CYS A 50 -1.75 -6.03 -23.33
CA CYS A 50 -1.16 -6.22 -24.64
C CYS A 50 -2.21 -6.27 -25.72
N SER A 51 -2.11 -5.38 -26.73
CA SER A 51 -2.99 -5.32 -27.89
C SER A 51 -2.30 -5.76 -29.19
N LEU A 52 -1.13 -6.38 -29.13
CA LEU A 52 -0.41 -6.86 -30.29
C LEU A 52 -1.14 -8.06 -30.91
N PRO A 53 -1.52 -8.00 -32.20
CA PRO A 53 -2.21 -9.10 -32.87
C PRO A 53 -1.41 -10.40 -32.85
N GLY A 54 -2.01 -11.49 -32.38
CA GLY A 54 -1.39 -12.82 -32.35
C GLY A 54 -0.24 -12.96 -31.34
N CYS A 55 -0.14 -12.06 -30.37
CA CYS A 55 0.87 -12.14 -29.34
C CYS A 55 0.63 -13.37 -28.43
N ALA A 56 1.64 -14.20 -28.27
CA ALA A 56 1.59 -15.37 -27.37
C ALA A 56 1.90 -15.01 -25.90
N HIS A 57 2.24 -13.75 -25.60
CA HIS A 57 2.59 -13.26 -24.27
C HIS A 57 3.72 -14.04 -23.57
N ASP A 58 4.70 -14.52 -24.32
CA ASP A 58 5.73 -15.43 -23.85
C ASP A 58 7.18 -14.88 -23.97
N SER A 59 7.31 -13.63 -24.33
CA SER A 59 8.62 -13.00 -24.54
C SER A 59 8.60 -11.48 -24.34
N ALA A 60 9.80 -10.90 -24.27
CA ALA A 60 10.00 -9.44 -24.14
C ALA A 60 9.42 -8.62 -25.30
N ALA A 61 8.98 -9.22 -26.39
CA ALA A 61 8.26 -8.54 -27.45
C ALA A 61 6.82 -8.16 -27.05
N CYS A 62 6.30 -8.78 -26.00
CA CYS A 62 4.99 -8.49 -25.45
C CYS A 62 5.07 -7.35 -24.42
N PRO A 63 4.30 -6.26 -24.57
CA PRO A 63 4.28 -5.19 -23.56
C PRO A 63 3.89 -5.66 -22.15
N ALA A 64 3.02 -6.66 -22.04
CA ALA A 64 2.59 -7.19 -20.74
C ALA A 64 3.61 -8.10 -20.05
N TRP A 65 4.56 -8.66 -20.80
CA TRP A 65 5.52 -9.62 -20.26
C TRP A 65 6.57 -8.96 -19.37
N SER A 66 6.91 -9.58 -18.25
CA SER A 66 7.91 -9.07 -17.31
C SER A 66 9.01 -10.08 -17.06
N ASP A 67 10.26 -9.63 -17.16
CA ASP A 67 11.48 -10.37 -16.85
C ASP A 67 12.05 -10.03 -15.46
N GLY A 68 11.43 -9.10 -14.77
CA GLY A 68 11.78 -8.68 -13.41
C GLY A 68 10.61 -8.81 -12.44
N ASN A 69 10.91 -8.69 -11.15
CA ASN A 69 9.88 -8.63 -10.13
C ASN A 69 9.15 -7.28 -10.20
N VAL A 70 7.86 -7.30 -10.51
CA VAL A 70 7.03 -6.09 -10.49
C VAL A 70 6.74 -5.72 -9.05
N THR A 71 7.34 -4.62 -8.60
CA THR A 71 7.17 -4.08 -7.24
C THR A 71 5.95 -3.17 -7.15
N LEU A 72 5.74 -2.32 -8.16
CA LEU A 72 4.58 -1.46 -8.30
C LEU A 72 4.00 -1.59 -9.71
N CYS A 73 2.68 -1.61 -9.81
CA CYS A 73 1.94 -1.66 -11.05
C CYS A 73 0.78 -0.67 -10.94
N TYR A 74 0.90 0.45 -11.63
CA TYR A 74 -0.03 1.58 -11.51
C TYR A 74 -0.61 1.97 -12.86
N GLY A 75 -1.85 2.48 -12.83
CA GLY A 75 -2.54 3.00 -14.00
C GLY A 75 -2.70 4.51 -14.00
N ASP A 76 -2.69 5.09 -15.19
CA ASP A 76 -3.16 6.45 -15.48
C ASP A 76 -4.05 6.38 -16.73
N GLY A 77 -5.35 6.22 -16.53
CA GLY A 77 -6.24 5.80 -17.61
C GLY A 77 -5.83 4.44 -18.16
N ASP A 78 -5.57 4.37 -19.45
CA ASP A 78 -5.12 3.16 -20.14
C ASP A 78 -3.58 2.97 -20.13
N GLU A 79 -2.81 3.96 -19.69
CA GLU A 79 -1.36 3.80 -19.51
C GLU A 79 -1.03 3.04 -18.24
N VAL A 80 0.01 2.20 -18.29
CA VAL A 80 0.46 1.45 -17.12
C VAL A 80 1.92 1.74 -16.83
N TYR A 81 2.20 2.08 -15.58
CA TYR A 81 3.54 2.36 -15.06
C TYR A 81 3.99 1.22 -14.15
N LEU A 82 5.19 0.74 -14.38
CA LEU A 82 5.76 -0.39 -13.66
C LEU A 82 7.05 0.02 -12.99
N LEU A 83 7.19 -0.34 -11.71
CA LEU A 83 8.48 -0.39 -11.04
C LEU A 83 8.91 -1.84 -10.95
N LEU A 84 10.03 -2.16 -11.59
CA LEU A 84 10.60 -3.49 -11.60
C LEU A 84 11.86 -3.53 -10.74
N PHE A 85 12.02 -4.62 -10.02
CA PHE A 85 13.23 -4.93 -9.26
C PHE A 85 13.97 -6.08 -9.93
N TYR A 86 15.24 -5.85 -10.22
CA TYR A 86 16.15 -6.83 -10.78
C TYR A 86 17.20 -7.20 -9.73
N TYR A 87 17.43 -8.48 -9.58
CA TYR A 87 18.44 -9.02 -8.70
C TYR A 87 19.24 -10.08 -9.42
N ASN A 88 20.55 -10.00 -9.28
CA ASN A 88 21.48 -11.08 -9.58
C ASN A 88 22.45 -11.24 -8.40
N ASP A 89 23.32 -12.25 -8.43
CA ASP A 89 24.21 -12.58 -7.30
C ASP A 89 25.18 -11.45 -6.91
N GLU A 90 25.37 -10.45 -7.76
CA GLU A 90 26.35 -9.37 -7.57
C GLU A 90 25.71 -8.01 -7.31
N THR A 91 24.53 -7.75 -7.86
CA THR A 91 23.91 -6.42 -7.80
C THR A 91 22.39 -6.49 -7.90
N SER A 92 21.75 -5.47 -7.38
CA SER A 92 20.32 -5.24 -7.53
C SER A 92 20.04 -3.81 -7.93
N TYR A 93 18.99 -3.60 -8.71
CA TYR A 93 18.58 -2.27 -9.14
C TYR A 93 17.10 -2.23 -9.47
N TYR A 94 16.55 -1.02 -9.55
CA TYR A 94 15.17 -0.76 -9.97
C TYR A 94 15.13 -0.16 -11.36
N ARG A 95 13.99 -0.36 -12.05
CA ARG A 95 13.74 0.25 -13.35
C ARG A 95 12.27 0.67 -13.47
N TRP A 96 12.04 1.91 -13.85
CA TRP A 96 10.73 2.40 -14.24
C TRP A 96 10.45 2.14 -15.71
N GLU A 97 9.29 1.61 -16.00
CA GLU A 97 8.81 1.36 -17.35
C GLU A 97 7.37 1.81 -17.52
N ARG A 98 6.98 2.10 -18.76
CA ARG A 98 5.62 2.46 -19.13
C ARG A 98 5.12 1.58 -20.26
N ILE A 99 3.89 1.09 -20.15
CA ILE A 99 3.11 0.51 -21.26
C ILE A 99 2.22 1.62 -21.80
N SER A 100 2.24 1.81 -23.12
CA SER A 100 1.45 2.83 -23.82
C SER A 100 -0.06 2.59 -23.68
N ALA A 101 -0.87 3.65 -23.79
CA ALA A 101 -2.33 3.59 -23.67
C ALA A 101 -3.00 2.65 -24.69
N ASP A 102 -2.40 2.44 -25.85
CA ASP A 102 -2.86 1.47 -26.86
C ASP A 102 -2.36 0.04 -26.59
N HIS A 103 -1.58 -0.15 -25.53
CA HIS A 103 -0.99 -1.42 -25.09
C HIS A 103 -0.13 -2.12 -26.17
N THR A 104 0.50 -1.35 -27.05
CA THR A 104 1.35 -1.90 -28.13
C THR A 104 2.85 -1.73 -27.87
N GLN A 105 3.23 -0.83 -26.96
CA GLN A 105 4.62 -0.48 -26.70
C GLN A 105 4.95 -0.47 -25.22
N ARG A 106 6.18 -0.85 -24.91
CA ARG A 106 6.76 -0.74 -23.57
C ARG A 106 8.06 0.07 -23.64
N THR A 107 8.17 1.10 -22.83
CA THR A 107 9.26 2.06 -22.82
C THR A 107 9.95 2.05 -21.47
N VAL A 108 11.27 1.91 -21.45
CA VAL A 108 12.09 2.15 -20.25
C VAL A 108 12.17 3.64 -20.01
N LEU A 109 11.71 4.09 -18.84
CA LEU A 109 11.73 5.49 -18.44
C LEU A 109 13.04 5.84 -17.73
N ALA A 110 13.43 5.04 -16.74
CA ALA A 110 14.65 5.25 -15.97
C ALA A 110 15.18 3.93 -15.41
N THR A 111 16.49 3.78 -15.42
CA THR A 111 17.20 2.76 -14.65
C THR A 111 17.84 3.44 -13.45
N ILE A 112 17.52 2.94 -12.24
CA ILE A 112 17.98 3.50 -10.97
C ILE A 112 19.29 2.82 -10.60
N GLU A 113 20.31 3.62 -10.28
CA GLU A 113 21.63 3.12 -9.93
C GLU A 113 21.57 2.13 -8.74
N PRO A 114 22.40 1.07 -8.75
CA PRO A 114 22.53 0.18 -7.62
C PRO A 114 22.84 0.93 -6.31
N GLY A 115 22.28 0.47 -5.21
CA GLY A 115 22.42 1.11 -3.89
C GLY A 115 21.36 2.18 -3.58
N GLN A 116 20.63 2.67 -4.58
CA GLN A 116 19.50 3.57 -4.37
C GLN A 116 18.19 2.79 -4.27
N SER A 117 17.27 3.27 -3.43
CA SER A 117 15.95 2.66 -3.24
C SER A 117 14.83 3.66 -3.57
N VAL A 118 13.76 3.17 -4.20
CA VAL A 118 12.55 3.98 -4.38
C VAL A 118 11.83 4.10 -3.04
N VAL A 119 11.47 5.33 -2.68
CA VAL A 119 10.84 5.65 -1.40
C VAL A 119 9.34 5.45 -1.49
N GLY A 120 8.84 4.53 -0.68
CA GLY A 120 7.42 4.31 -0.49
C GLY A 120 6.69 3.86 -1.75
N ARG A 121 5.38 4.07 -1.75
CA ARG A 121 4.48 3.69 -2.83
C ARG A 121 3.85 4.91 -3.53
N GLY A 122 4.07 6.11 -3.00
CA GLY A 122 3.53 7.34 -3.55
C GLY A 122 4.31 7.79 -4.78
N VAL A 123 3.63 7.83 -5.91
CA VAL A 123 4.16 8.23 -7.23
C VAL A 123 3.12 9.12 -7.91
N ALA A 124 3.56 10.11 -8.62
CA ALA A 124 2.68 11.01 -9.34
C ALA A 124 3.12 11.17 -10.80
N VAL A 125 2.20 11.59 -11.65
CA VAL A 125 2.44 11.84 -13.06
C VAL A 125 1.73 13.10 -13.51
N ASP A 126 2.28 13.78 -14.48
CA ASP A 126 1.59 14.72 -15.35
C ASP A 126 1.76 14.29 -16.82
N ASP A 127 1.35 15.10 -17.78
CA ASP A 127 1.39 14.72 -19.20
C ASP A 127 2.82 14.59 -19.76
N VAL A 128 3.84 14.97 -18.98
CA VAL A 128 5.25 14.99 -19.42
C VAL A 128 6.12 14.10 -18.54
N ASN A 129 5.92 14.12 -17.25
CA ASN A 129 6.84 13.51 -16.28
C ASN A 129 6.17 12.54 -15.33
N LEU A 130 6.93 11.51 -14.96
CA LEU A 130 6.72 10.67 -13.78
C LEU A 130 7.57 11.22 -12.63
N TYR A 131 6.99 11.34 -11.43
CA TYR A 131 7.64 11.88 -10.23
C TYR A 131 7.74 10.81 -9.15
N TYR A 132 8.94 10.59 -8.63
CA TYR A 132 9.21 9.62 -7.58
C TYR A 132 10.41 10.06 -6.72
N SER A 133 10.53 9.50 -5.53
CA SER A 133 11.65 9.78 -4.63
C SER A 133 12.60 8.61 -4.55
N LEU A 134 13.88 8.91 -4.40
CA LEU A 134 14.95 7.95 -4.13
C LEU A 134 15.59 8.25 -2.79
N LEU A 135 16.00 7.19 -2.11
CA LEU A 135 16.83 7.20 -0.93
C LEU A 135 18.24 6.76 -1.33
N ASP A 136 19.26 7.50 -0.88
CA ASP A 136 20.66 7.19 -1.15
C ASP A 136 21.13 5.93 -0.39
N GLU A 137 22.21 5.33 -0.84
CA GLU A 137 22.80 4.13 -0.24
C GLU A 137 23.14 4.29 1.24
N ASP A 138 23.55 5.48 1.66
CA ASP A 138 23.86 5.78 3.07
C ASP A 138 22.61 6.13 3.91
N ASN A 139 21.43 6.11 3.29
CA ASN A 139 20.13 6.44 3.89
C ASN A 139 20.05 7.84 4.54
N ARG A 140 20.85 8.79 4.10
CA ARG A 140 20.91 10.14 4.69
C ARG A 140 20.24 11.21 3.85
N HIS A 141 20.09 10.97 2.56
CA HIS A 141 19.50 11.91 1.63
C HIS A 141 18.36 11.26 0.89
N GLN A 142 17.30 12.00 0.75
CA GLN A 142 16.17 11.64 -0.10
C GLN A 142 16.06 12.68 -1.20
N THR A 143 15.90 12.24 -2.44
CA THR A 143 15.79 13.09 -3.61
C THR A 143 14.48 12.88 -4.34
N LEU A 144 13.85 13.97 -4.78
CA LEU A 144 12.67 13.94 -5.64
C LEU A 144 13.14 14.12 -7.10
N TRP A 145 12.72 13.21 -7.94
CA TRP A 145 13.07 13.16 -9.36
C TRP A 145 11.84 13.28 -10.24
N ALA A 146 12.04 13.90 -11.40
CA ALA A 146 11.15 13.83 -12.55
C ALA A 146 11.83 13.07 -13.68
N VAL A 147 11.11 12.18 -14.34
CA VAL A 147 11.56 11.51 -15.56
C VAL A 147 10.54 11.68 -16.65
N ASP A 148 11.01 12.00 -17.87
CA ASP A 148 10.14 12.13 -19.04
C ASP A 148 9.40 10.81 -19.32
N THR A 149 8.08 10.85 -19.46
CA THR A 149 7.25 9.68 -19.75
C THR A 149 7.49 9.09 -21.15
N ALA A 150 8.16 9.82 -22.04
CA ALA A 150 8.69 9.29 -23.31
C ALA A 150 10.02 8.55 -23.14
N GLY A 151 10.63 8.64 -21.97
CA GLY A 151 11.90 8.00 -21.62
C GLY A 151 13.12 8.90 -21.76
N GLY A 152 14.12 8.65 -20.97
CA GLY A 152 15.50 9.08 -21.17
C GLY A 152 16.05 10.12 -20.20
N GLN A 153 15.41 11.21 -19.90
CA GLN A 153 16.01 12.25 -19.04
C GLN A 153 15.41 12.28 -17.65
N MET A 154 16.28 12.17 -16.66
CA MET A 154 15.94 12.37 -15.25
C MET A 154 16.38 13.76 -14.81
N GLN A 155 15.50 14.47 -14.12
CA GLN A 155 15.78 15.76 -13.51
C GLN A 155 15.53 15.69 -12.01
N ARG A 156 16.52 16.09 -11.22
CA ARG A 156 16.37 16.25 -9.78
C ARG A 156 15.59 17.52 -9.48
N ILE A 157 14.49 17.38 -8.72
CA ILE A 157 13.60 18.50 -8.36
C ILE A 157 13.98 19.07 -7.00
N TYR A 158 14.18 18.17 -6.00
CA TYR A 158 14.46 18.57 -4.63
C TYR A 158 15.33 17.53 -3.91
N THR A 159 16.07 17.97 -2.89
CA THR A 159 16.84 17.09 -2.00
C THR A 159 16.49 17.42 -0.55
N TRP A 160 16.09 16.41 0.22
CA TRP A 160 15.97 16.49 1.68
C TRP A 160 17.28 16.04 2.31
N ASP A 161 17.85 16.89 3.16
CA ASP A 161 19.11 16.63 3.89
C ASP A 161 18.88 16.35 5.39
N ASP A 162 17.62 16.37 5.84
CA ASP A 162 17.21 16.29 7.23
C ASP A 162 16.69 14.92 7.67
N LEU A 163 17.05 13.85 6.98
CA LEU A 163 16.59 12.50 7.31
C LEU A 163 17.24 11.92 8.56
N ALA A 164 18.46 12.34 8.86
CA ALA A 164 19.19 11.89 10.05
C ALA A 164 18.84 12.77 11.24
N ASP A 165 17.97 12.33 12.10
CA ASP A 165 17.64 12.99 13.36
C ASP A 165 18.52 12.55 14.55
N GLY A 166 19.75 12.19 14.29
CA GLY A 166 20.85 12.09 15.29
C GLY A 166 20.79 10.91 16.25
N THR A 167 19.85 9.99 16.14
CA THR A 167 19.72 8.85 17.07
C THR A 167 20.32 7.53 16.59
N GLY A 168 20.88 7.48 15.42
CA GLY A 168 21.95 6.55 14.99
C GLY A 168 21.65 5.06 14.81
N GLU A 169 20.52 4.50 15.21
CA GLU A 169 20.30 3.05 15.19
C GLU A 169 19.11 2.55 14.33
N TYR A 170 18.30 3.43 13.75
CA TYR A 170 17.14 3.04 12.97
C TYR A 170 17.18 3.64 11.57
N CYS A 171 16.56 2.92 10.62
CA CYS A 171 16.37 3.46 9.27
C CYS A 171 15.78 4.87 9.35
N PRO A 172 16.34 5.85 8.64
CA PRO A 172 15.83 7.20 8.65
C PRO A 172 14.37 7.18 8.20
N GLU A 173 13.56 7.96 8.87
CA GLU A 173 12.19 8.13 8.47
C GLU A 173 12.14 9.01 7.23
N MET A 174 11.52 8.49 6.19
CA MET A 174 11.50 9.10 4.87
C MET A 174 10.25 9.94 4.66
N TYR A 175 10.36 10.97 3.83
CA TYR A 175 9.21 11.72 3.34
C TYR A 175 8.40 10.89 2.36
N MET A 176 7.18 10.53 2.75
CA MET A 176 6.23 9.79 1.92
C MET A 176 5.30 10.76 1.20
N LEU A 177 5.09 10.57 -0.11
CA LEU A 177 4.12 11.34 -0.87
C LEU A 177 2.70 10.97 -0.41
N LEU A 178 1.95 11.98 0.05
CA LEU A 178 0.56 11.84 0.51
C LEU A 178 -0.44 12.13 -0.60
N GLU A 179 -0.24 13.27 -1.28
CA GLU A 179 -1.20 13.82 -2.23
C GLU A 179 -0.57 14.87 -3.14
N VAL A 180 -1.28 15.22 -4.18
CA VAL A 180 -0.89 16.27 -5.12
C VAL A 180 -2.03 17.24 -5.34
N SER A 181 -1.71 18.52 -5.53
CA SER A 181 -2.68 19.57 -5.83
C SER A 181 -2.04 20.68 -6.66
N GLY A 182 -2.62 20.99 -7.82
CA GLY A 182 -2.04 21.92 -8.76
C GLY A 182 -0.66 21.48 -9.22
N ARG A 183 0.38 22.23 -8.88
CA ARG A 183 1.81 21.91 -9.13
C ARG A 183 2.56 21.58 -7.82
N GLN A 184 1.87 21.23 -6.77
CA GLN A 184 2.47 20.89 -5.48
C GLN A 184 2.31 19.42 -5.15
N MET A 185 3.36 18.85 -4.58
CA MET A 185 3.40 17.51 -3.99
C MET A 185 3.53 17.65 -2.47
N THR A 186 2.59 17.09 -1.72
CA THR A 186 2.58 17.12 -0.26
C THR A 186 3.15 15.82 0.30
N PHE A 187 4.15 15.95 1.17
CA PHE A 187 4.87 14.85 1.78
C PHE A 187 4.73 14.89 3.30
N ALA A 188 4.79 13.73 3.92
CA ALA A 188 4.91 13.62 5.38
C ALA A 188 6.06 12.68 5.75
N LYS A 189 6.76 13.06 6.81
CA LYS A 189 7.79 12.27 7.48
C LYS A 189 7.40 12.08 8.94
N MET A 190 7.54 10.88 9.46
CA MET A 190 7.47 10.67 10.90
C MET A 190 8.76 11.21 11.56
N VAL A 191 8.61 12.00 12.61
CA VAL A 191 9.72 12.49 13.43
C VAL A 191 9.65 11.80 14.77
N GLN A 192 10.70 11.07 15.11
CA GLN A 192 10.88 10.54 16.47
C GLN A 192 11.66 11.55 17.29
N THR A 193 11.15 11.88 18.45
CA THR A 193 11.93 12.60 19.46
C THR A 193 12.65 11.60 20.36
N ASN A 194 13.60 12.07 21.20
CA ASN A 194 14.33 11.22 22.15
C ASN A 194 13.45 10.49 23.17
N ASP A 195 12.17 10.86 23.25
CA ASP A 195 11.13 10.17 23.97
C ASP A 195 10.32 9.32 22.98
N ALA A 196 10.39 7.98 23.11
CA ALA A 196 9.66 7.04 22.26
C ALA A 196 8.13 7.25 22.27
N LEU A 197 7.61 8.01 23.22
CA LEU A 197 6.19 8.36 23.32
C LEU A 197 5.82 9.59 22.48
N THR A 198 6.81 10.43 22.14
CA THR A 198 6.57 11.65 21.37
C THR A 198 6.96 11.44 19.91
N LYS A 199 5.96 11.21 19.09
CA LYS A 199 6.09 11.14 17.63
C LYS A 199 5.25 12.23 17.00
N ALA A 200 5.72 12.74 15.88
CA ALA A 200 4.97 13.72 15.10
C ALA A 200 5.08 13.40 13.61
N MET A 201 4.08 13.79 12.84
CA MET A 201 4.14 13.81 11.38
C MET A 201 4.48 15.22 10.93
N GLN A 202 5.65 15.40 10.36
CA GLN A 202 6.05 16.66 9.76
C GLN A 202 5.64 16.67 8.28
N VAL A 203 4.87 17.68 7.90
CA VAL A 203 4.35 17.83 6.55
C VAL A 203 5.04 18.98 5.83
N CYS A 204 5.40 18.76 4.58
CA CYS A 204 5.91 19.80 3.69
C CYS A 204 5.28 19.66 2.29
N ALA A 205 5.36 20.74 1.51
CA ALA A 205 4.96 20.72 0.11
C ALA A 205 6.13 21.16 -0.77
N VAL A 206 6.40 20.41 -1.82
CA VAL A 206 7.36 20.76 -2.87
C VAL A 206 6.61 21.32 -4.06
N ASN A 207 7.00 22.51 -4.48
CA ASN A 207 6.47 23.15 -5.68
C ASN A 207 7.29 22.70 -6.90
N LEU A 208 6.65 22.01 -7.83
CA LEU A 208 7.33 21.50 -9.04
C LEU A 208 7.70 22.59 -10.06
N THR A 209 7.18 23.81 -9.91
CA THR A 209 7.48 24.91 -10.83
C THR A 209 8.87 25.48 -10.58
N ASP A 210 9.28 25.61 -9.33
CA ASP A 210 10.54 26.24 -8.92
C ASP A 210 11.40 25.39 -7.98
N GLY A 211 10.93 24.19 -7.60
CA GLY A 211 11.62 23.30 -6.67
C GLY A 211 11.64 23.81 -5.23
N SER A 212 10.87 24.83 -4.90
CA SER A 212 10.81 25.36 -3.53
C SER A 212 10.03 24.45 -2.60
N ILE A 213 10.41 24.46 -1.31
CA ILE A 213 9.70 23.74 -0.25
C ILE A 213 8.95 24.72 0.65
N THR A 214 7.74 24.36 0.99
CA THR A 214 6.93 25.09 1.96
C THR A 214 6.66 24.19 3.16
N PRO A 215 7.16 24.53 4.36
CA PRO A 215 6.77 23.85 5.59
C PRO A 215 5.26 24.02 5.79
N ARG A 216 4.61 22.93 6.17
CA ARG A 216 3.18 22.93 6.48
C ARG A 216 2.96 22.61 7.96
N GLN A 217 1.88 21.95 8.25
CA GLN A 217 1.48 21.55 9.60
C GLN A 217 2.39 20.43 10.14
N ARG A 218 2.61 20.46 11.44
CA ARG A 218 3.15 19.35 12.22
C ARG A 218 2.02 18.75 13.06
N TYR A 219 1.80 17.44 12.91
CA TYR A 219 0.77 16.70 13.63
C TYR A 219 1.44 15.89 14.73
N GLU A 220 1.27 16.32 15.98
CA GLU A 220 1.87 15.65 17.12
C GLU A 220 0.96 14.58 17.68
N ARG A 221 1.55 13.44 18.01
CA ARG A 221 0.88 12.39 18.76
C ARG A 221 0.55 12.91 20.15
N ASP A 222 -0.69 12.72 20.60
CA ASP A 222 -1.12 13.04 21.95
C ASP A 222 -1.46 11.76 22.69
N THR A 223 -0.84 11.56 23.86
CA THR A 223 -1.02 10.37 24.68
C THR A 223 -1.96 10.64 25.83
N GLY A 224 -2.76 9.62 26.17
CA GLY A 224 -3.52 9.56 27.40
C GLY A 224 -3.31 8.21 28.06
N ASN A 225 -3.59 8.14 29.35
CA ASN A 225 -3.48 6.91 30.12
C ASN A 225 -4.88 6.35 30.39
N VAL A 226 -5.04 5.06 30.15
CA VAL A 226 -6.21 4.28 30.57
C VAL A 226 -5.81 3.49 31.80
N LEU A 227 -6.59 3.63 32.88
CA LEU A 227 -6.36 2.88 34.10
C LEU A 227 -6.75 1.42 33.89
N VAL A 228 -5.83 0.52 34.15
CA VAL A 228 -6.07 -0.92 34.20
C VAL A 228 -6.22 -1.31 35.67
N GLN A 229 -7.34 -1.91 36.02
CA GLN A 229 -7.57 -2.46 37.38
C GLN A 229 -7.18 -3.94 37.40
N GLY A 230 -6.13 -4.27 38.16
CA GLY A 230 -5.89 -5.65 38.58
C GLY A 230 -6.65 -5.99 39.84
N ASP A 231 -7.03 -7.26 40.05
CA ASP A 231 -7.67 -7.75 41.24
C ASP A 231 -6.77 -7.56 42.50
N GLY A 232 -6.96 -6.45 43.20
CA GLY A 232 -6.36 -6.19 44.50
C GLY A 232 -4.95 -5.57 44.49
N MET A 233 -4.42 -5.17 43.34
CA MET A 233 -3.09 -4.58 43.19
C MET A 233 -3.14 -3.15 42.62
N GLU A 234 -1.98 -2.49 42.66
CA GLU A 234 -1.82 -1.12 42.16
C GLU A 234 -2.39 -0.93 40.75
N LYS A 235 -3.15 0.15 40.58
CA LYS A 235 -3.69 0.56 39.28
C LYS A 235 -2.54 0.84 38.33
N ARG A 236 -2.52 0.16 37.19
CA ARG A 236 -1.56 0.40 36.12
C ARG A 236 -2.21 1.19 35.01
N ASN A 237 -1.38 1.98 34.34
CA ASN A 237 -1.82 2.76 33.21
C ASN A 237 -1.38 2.09 31.92
N LEU A 238 -2.33 1.72 31.07
CA LEU A 238 -2.06 1.45 29.67
C LEU A 238 -1.91 2.80 28.95
N ILE A 239 -0.84 2.94 28.20
CA ILE A 239 -0.65 4.10 27.33
C ILE A 239 -1.59 3.92 26.14
N SER A 240 -2.41 4.91 25.90
CA SER A 240 -3.32 4.98 24.76
C SER A 240 -3.20 6.34 24.11
N TYR A 241 -3.46 6.41 22.82
CA TYR A 241 -3.33 7.65 22.07
C TYR A 241 -4.69 8.29 21.86
N ARG A 242 -4.83 9.56 22.27
CA ARG A 242 -5.96 10.41 21.92
C ARG A 242 -5.88 10.91 20.50
N ASN A 243 -4.64 11.17 20.03
CA ASN A 243 -4.39 11.47 18.64
C ASN A 243 -3.12 10.73 18.21
N ASP A 244 -3.28 9.80 17.32
CA ASP A 244 -2.17 9.14 16.62
C ASP A 244 -2.37 9.28 15.12
N TYR A 245 -1.28 9.51 14.40
CA TYR A 245 -1.32 9.79 12.98
C TYR A 245 -0.57 8.71 12.22
N HIS A 246 -1.18 8.22 11.15
CA HIS A 246 -0.62 7.17 10.30
C HIS A 246 -0.65 7.60 8.84
N ILE A 247 0.46 7.38 8.14
CA ILE A 247 0.50 7.51 6.69
C ILE A 247 -0.17 6.28 6.09
N LEU A 248 -1.14 6.52 5.19
CA LEU A 248 -1.80 5.45 4.46
C LEU A 248 -0.84 4.89 3.41
N THR A 249 -0.47 3.62 3.56
CA THR A 249 0.49 2.94 2.68
C THR A 249 -0.17 1.88 1.81
N GLU A 250 -1.43 1.58 2.06
CA GLU A 250 -2.19 0.56 1.36
C GLU A 250 -3.50 1.12 0.82
N GLY A 251 -4.05 0.45 -0.19
CA GLY A 251 -5.24 0.89 -0.89
C GLY A 251 -4.92 1.81 -2.08
N SER A 252 -5.96 2.23 -2.77
CA SER A 252 -5.87 3.09 -3.97
C SER A 252 -5.90 4.58 -3.65
N ARG A 253 -6.04 4.97 -2.39
CA ARG A 253 -6.05 6.35 -1.93
C ARG A 253 -5.00 6.55 -0.82
N GLY A 254 -4.01 7.40 -1.09
CA GLY A 254 -3.01 7.80 -0.10
C GLY A 254 -3.53 8.88 0.85
N GLY A 255 -2.71 9.26 1.83
CA GLY A 255 -2.96 10.36 2.74
C GLY A 255 -2.53 10.10 4.18
N LEU A 256 -3.10 10.87 5.10
CA LEU A 256 -2.82 10.82 6.52
C LEU A 256 -4.10 10.52 7.30
N ALA A 257 -4.06 9.53 8.19
CA ALA A 257 -5.16 9.20 9.08
C ALA A 257 -4.90 9.70 10.49
N ASN A 258 -5.97 10.11 11.17
CA ASN A 258 -5.99 10.37 12.60
C ASN A 258 -6.77 9.27 13.32
N CYS A 259 -6.18 8.68 14.35
CA CYS A 259 -6.77 7.62 15.15
C CYS A 259 -6.81 8.01 16.61
N ASN A 260 -7.98 7.85 17.25
CA ASN A 260 -8.16 8.04 18.68
C ASN A 260 -8.55 6.72 19.34
N TYR A 261 -7.58 6.06 19.98
CA TYR A 261 -7.79 4.75 20.60
C TYR A 261 -8.55 4.81 21.95
N GLN A 262 -8.85 6.00 22.45
CA GLN A 262 -9.63 6.21 23.66
C GLN A 262 -11.10 6.47 23.37
N SER A 263 -11.40 7.27 22.33
CA SER A 263 -12.77 7.59 21.94
C SER A 263 -13.35 6.63 20.88
N GLY A 264 -12.50 5.92 20.15
CA GLY A 264 -12.91 5.08 19.03
C GLY A 264 -13.24 5.85 17.76
N GLU A 265 -12.72 7.07 17.62
CA GLU A 265 -12.89 7.91 16.43
C GLU A 265 -11.74 7.72 15.46
N VAL A 266 -12.06 7.69 14.18
CA VAL A 266 -11.09 7.65 13.08
C VAL A 266 -11.44 8.76 12.09
N GLY A 267 -10.42 9.48 11.64
CA GLY A 267 -10.56 10.55 10.66
C GLY A 267 -9.49 10.49 9.57
N PHE A 268 -9.78 11.17 8.46
CA PHE A 268 -8.83 11.43 7.38
C PHE A 268 -8.35 12.87 7.46
N VAL A 269 -7.04 13.08 7.38
CA VAL A 269 -6.42 14.40 7.38
C VAL A 269 -6.02 14.75 5.95
N ASP A 270 -6.65 15.78 5.40
CA ASP A 270 -6.15 16.44 4.19
C ASP A 270 -5.04 17.39 4.60
N ALA A 271 -3.79 16.92 4.44
CA ALA A 271 -2.62 17.66 4.90
C ALA A 271 -2.30 18.90 4.03
N ALA A 272 -2.83 18.97 2.80
CA ALA A 272 -2.63 20.13 1.93
C ALA A 272 -3.41 21.36 2.41
N VAL A 273 -4.58 21.16 2.99
CA VAL A 273 -5.49 22.23 3.45
C VAL A 273 -5.75 22.19 4.96
N ASP A 274 -5.12 21.27 5.67
CA ASP A 274 -5.23 21.10 7.14
C ASP A 274 -6.68 20.93 7.61
N THR A 275 -7.39 19.98 6.99
CA THR A 275 -8.76 19.64 7.38
C THR A 275 -8.86 18.20 7.82
N LEU A 276 -9.67 17.94 8.85
CA LEU A 276 -9.99 16.60 9.34
C LEU A 276 -11.41 16.23 8.90
N THR A 277 -11.53 15.14 8.17
CA THR A 277 -12.83 14.56 7.78
C THR A 277 -13.07 13.29 8.60
N PRO A 278 -14.17 13.20 9.37
CA PRO A 278 -14.51 11.96 10.07
C PRO A 278 -14.69 10.80 9.10
N VAL A 279 -14.07 9.65 9.40
CA VAL A 279 -14.27 8.39 8.67
C VAL A 279 -15.42 7.60 9.32
N ALA A 280 -15.30 7.33 10.60
CA ALA A 280 -16.32 6.72 11.45
C ALA A 280 -15.93 6.83 12.92
N ASP A 281 -16.85 6.45 13.80
CA ASP A 281 -16.64 6.36 15.25
C ASP A 281 -17.12 5.00 15.81
N GLY A 282 -17.02 4.85 17.13
CA GLY A 282 -17.50 3.66 17.83
C GLY A 282 -16.67 2.41 17.56
N PHE A 283 -15.39 2.57 17.18
CA PHE A 283 -14.45 1.44 17.13
C PHE A 283 -14.10 0.95 18.54
N PRO A 284 -13.67 -0.33 18.69
CA PRO A 284 -13.15 -0.81 19.96
C PRO A 284 -12.04 0.10 20.49
N THR A 285 -12.05 0.36 21.79
CA THR A 285 -11.12 1.27 22.46
C THR A 285 -10.17 0.54 23.37
N THR A 286 -9.01 1.13 23.65
CA THR A 286 -8.11 0.67 24.69
C THR A 286 -8.83 0.76 26.03
N ARG A 287 -8.88 -0.35 26.76
CA ARG A 287 -9.63 -0.52 28.01
C ARG A 287 -8.90 -1.50 28.94
N ASP A 288 -9.48 -1.74 30.09
CA ASP A 288 -8.92 -2.67 31.08
C ASP A 288 -8.59 -4.04 30.46
N GLY A 289 -7.32 -4.43 30.54
CA GLY A 289 -6.80 -5.67 29.98
C GLY A 289 -6.68 -5.74 28.46
N TRP A 290 -6.98 -4.66 27.73
CA TRP A 290 -6.95 -4.66 26.27
C TRP A 290 -6.40 -3.38 25.68
N GLU A 291 -5.44 -3.51 24.77
CA GLU A 291 -4.87 -2.43 23.98
C GLU A 291 -5.32 -2.55 22.53
N CYS A 292 -5.77 -1.44 21.95
CA CYS A 292 -6.26 -1.41 20.58
C CYS A 292 -5.30 -0.65 19.66
N TYR A 293 -5.20 -1.15 18.42
CA TYR A 293 -4.48 -0.51 17.32
C TYR A 293 -5.37 -0.48 16.08
N TYR A 294 -5.34 0.63 15.35
CA TYR A 294 -6.07 0.79 14.09
C TYR A 294 -5.10 0.91 12.94
N PHE A 295 -5.43 0.25 11.84
CA PHE A 295 -4.74 0.35 10.56
C PHE A 295 -5.76 0.70 9.49
N LEU A 296 -5.43 1.67 8.64
CA LEU A 296 -6.35 2.16 7.62
C LEU A 296 -5.80 1.92 6.22
N SER A 297 -6.72 1.57 5.31
CA SER A 297 -6.51 1.62 3.88
C SER A 297 -7.58 2.48 3.23
N GLY A 298 -7.19 3.35 2.30
CA GLY A 298 -8.11 4.25 1.61
C GLY A 298 -8.44 3.74 0.21
N PHE A 299 -9.73 3.88 -0.17
CA PHE A 299 -10.24 3.54 -1.49
C PHE A 299 -11.15 4.66 -2.01
N ALA A 300 -11.49 4.62 -3.29
CA ALA A 300 -12.42 5.59 -3.87
C ALA A 300 -13.81 5.56 -3.22
N ASP A 301 -14.29 4.36 -2.85
CA ASP A 301 -15.63 4.15 -2.28
C ASP A 301 -15.68 4.20 -0.76
N GLY A 302 -14.54 4.33 -0.08
CA GLY A 302 -14.53 4.38 1.38
C GLY A 302 -13.20 3.95 2.00
N TRP A 303 -13.29 3.46 3.22
CA TRP A 303 -12.13 3.15 4.06
C TRP A 303 -12.24 1.78 4.66
N LEU A 304 -11.12 1.06 4.68
CA LEU A 304 -11.00 -0.17 5.44
C LEU A 304 -10.25 0.14 6.73
N VAL A 305 -10.85 -0.19 7.87
CA VAL A 305 -10.23 -0.03 9.18
C VAL A 305 -10.07 -1.41 9.81
N TRP A 306 -8.83 -1.78 10.08
CA TRP A 306 -8.51 -2.94 10.89
C TRP A 306 -8.31 -2.52 12.32
N VAL A 307 -8.89 -3.27 13.22
CA VAL A 307 -8.74 -3.09 14.66
C VAL A 307 -8.13 -4.35 15.23
N ASP A 308 -6.91 -4.22 15.73
CA ASP A 308 -6.26 -5.25 16.52
C ASP A 308 -6.47 -4.95 17.99
N GLU A 309 -7.08 -5.89 18.71
CA GLU A 309 -7.21 -5.87 20.16
C GLU A 309 -6.24 -6.89 20.74
N CYS A 310 -5.28 -6.41 21.53
CA CYS A 310 -4.24 -7.22 22.15
C CYS A 310 -4.48 -7.31 23.65
N GLY A 311 -4.61 -8.54 24.18
CA GLY A 311 -4.75 -8.77 25.61
C GLY A 311 -3.49 -8.40 26.37
N ARG A 312 -3.67 -7.74 27.52
CA ARG A 312 -2.59 -7.32 28.43
C ARG A 312 -2.82 -7.87 29.82
N ASP A 313 -1.74 -8.39 30.43
CA ASP A 313 -1.76 -8.80 31.84
C ASP A 313 -1.63 -7.58 32.78
N GLU A 314 -1.64 -7.83 34.09
CA GLU A 314 -1.49 -6.80 35.13
C GLU A 314 -0.17 -6.04 35.05
N ASP A 315 0.85 -6.64 34.43
CA ASP A 315 2.17 -6.06 34.21
C ASP A 315 2.26 -5.30 32.87
N GLY A 316 1.18 -5.30 32.06
CA GLY A 316 1.12 -4.69 30.75
C GLY A 316 1.77 -5.55 29.64
N ASN A 317 2.18 -6.78 29.95
CA ASN A 317 2.71 -7.71 28.97
C ASN A 317 1.58 -8.33 28.14
N GLY A 318 1.89 -8.71 26.89
CA GLY A 318 0.94 -9.41 26.06
C GLY A 318 0.56 -10.78 26.62
N THR A 319 -0.75 -11.06 26.73
CA THR A 319 -1.26 -12.38 27.14
C THR A 319 -1.23 -13.41 26.02
N GLY A 320 -1.02 -12.99 24.80
CA GLY A 320 -1.15 -13.81 23.59
C GLY A 320 -2.59 -13.89 23.06
N GLU A 321 -3.56 -13.34 23.78
CA GLU A 321 -4.93 -13.20 23.30
C GLU A 321 -5.02 -11.99 22.38
N ASN A 322 -5.34 -12.24 21.11
CA ASN A 322 -5.47 -11.19 20.10
C ASN A 322 -6.75 -11.42 19.29
N THR A 323 -7.45 -10.34 18.99
CA THR A 323 -8.61 -10.34 18.12
C THR A 323 -8.42 -9.29 17.05
N THR A 324 -8.62 -9.68 15.78
CA THR A 324 -8.59 -8.77 14.64
C THR A 324 -9.98 -8.65 14.05
N ARG A 325 -10.47 -7.42 13.92
CA ARG A 325 -11.75 -7.12 13.27
C ARG A 325 -11.49 -6.17 12.11
N GLN A 326 -12.32 -6.29 11.10
CA GLN A 326 -12.21 -5.51 9.87
C GLN A 326 -13.55 -4.81 9.60
N TYR A 327 -13.46 -3.49 9.39
CA TYR A 327 -14.64 -2.67 9.13
C TYR A 327 -14.46 -1.94 7.80
N PHE A 328 -15.51 -1.92 6.98
CA PHE A 328 -15.57 -1.02 5.85
C PHE A 328 -16.42 0.20 6.23
N CYS A 329 -15.88 1.39 5.98
CA CYS A 329 -16.50 2.66 6.35
C CYS A 329 -16.86 3.43 5.08
N ARG A 330 -18.16 3.73 4.93
CA ARG A 330 -18.70 4.52 3.84
C ARG A 330 -19.72 5.52 4.40
N ASP A 331 -19.58 6.78 4.01
CA ASP A 331 -20.51 7.86 4.41
C ASP A 331 -20.67 7.99 5.93
N GLY A 332 -19.59 7.82 6.70
CA GLY A 332 -19.61 7.89 8.16
C GLY A 332 -20.17 6.65 8.87
N VAL A 333 -20.57 5.63 8.13
CA VAL A 333 -21.10 4.37 8.66
C VAL A 333 -20.06 3.29 8.56
N LYS A 334 -19.73 2.64 9.69
CA LYS A 334 -18.88 1.45 9.71
C LYS A 334 -19.71 0.18 9.67
N THR A 335 -19.31 -0.76 8.83
CA THR A 335 -19.89 -2.10 8.75
C THR A 335 -18.79 -3.11 9.00
N GLU A 336 -18.97 -3.98 9.98
CA GLU A 336 -18.02 -5.08 10.23
C GLU A 336 -18.10 -6.10 9.09
N LEU A 337 -16.94 -6.42 8.50
CA LEU A 337 -16.84 -7.45 7.48
C LEU A 337 -16.63 -8.81 8.18
N THR A 338 -17.56 -9.72 7.96
CA THR A 338 -17.55 -11.06 8.58
C THR A 338 -17.02 -12.14 7.64
N GLN A 339 -16.80 -11.80 6.36
CA GLN A 339 -16.26 -12.73 5.37
C GLN A 339 -14.83 -13.13 5.74
N GLN A 340 -14.59 -14.43 5.72
CA GLN A 340 -13.33 -15.01 6.11
C GLN A 340 -12.86 -16.00 5.05
N ARG A 341 -11.54 -16.20 5.01
CA ARG A 341 -10.89 -17.24 4.20
C ARG A 341 -10.07 -18.16 5.10
N TYR A 342 -10.02 -19.42 4.76
CA TYR A 342 -9.19 -20.39 5.46
C TYR A 342 -7.78 -20.37 4.85
N VAL A 343 -6.77 -20.18 5.71
CA VAL A 343 -5.36 -20.27 5.32
C VAL A 343 -4.74 -21.41 6.10
N PRO A 344 -4.41 -22.55 5.47
CA PRO A 344 -3.84 -23.71 6.16
C PRO A 344 -2.60 -23.35 6.97
N GLY A 345 -2.55 -23.83 8.22
CA GLY A 345 -1.46 -23.55 9.16
C GLY A 345 -1.45 -22.14 9.74
N LYS A 346 -2.44 -21.30 9.43
CA LYS A 346 -2.56 -19.92 9.93
C LYS A 346 -3.95 -19.56 10.44
N ASP A 347 -4.85 -20.51 10.56
CA ASP A 347 -6.24 -20.30 10.97
C ASP A 347 -7.10 -19.52 9.97
N VAL A 348 -8.30 -19.20 10.38
CA VAL A 348 -9.24 -18.39 9.61
C VAL A 348 -8.78 -16.94 9.63
N ARG A 349 -8.73 -16.31 8.44
CA ARG A 349 -8.34 -14.92 8.26
C ARG A 349 -9.44 -14.14 7.54
N ASN A 350 -9.45 -12.84 7.76
CA ASN A 350 -10.30 -11.94 7.00
C ASN A 350 -9.91 -11.95 5.51
N ILE A 351 -10.87 -11.65 4.65
CA ILE A 351 -10.59 -11.37 3.25
C ILE A 351 -9.66 -10.16 3.14
N ARG A 352 -8.88 -10.10 2.07
CA ARG A 352 -8.00 -8.96 1.81
C ARG A 352 -8.55 -8.13 0.65
N ILE A 353 -9.05 -6.94 0.94
CA ILE A 353 -9.53 -6.00 -0.07
C ILE A 353 -8.32 -5.36 -0.76
N LEU A 354 -8.28 -5.43 -2.09
CA LEU A 354 -7.26 -4.82 -2.92
C LEU A 354 -7.72 -3.45 -3.41
N ASP A 355 -8.99 -3.33 -3.79
CA ASP A 355 -9.59 -2.08 -4.22
C ASP A 355 -11.10 -2.05 -4.03
N ALA A 356 -11.64 -0.83 -3.92
CA ALA A 356 -13.07 -0.57 -3.85
C ALA A 356 -13.38 0.74 -4.57
N GLN A 357 -13.97 0.63 -5.75
CA GLN A 357 -14.37 1.78 -6.58
C GLN A 357 -15.65 1.49 -7.36
N GLN A 358 -16.40 2.53 -7.67
CA GLN A 358 -17.63 2.46 -8.49
C GLN A 358 -18.63 1.37 -8.02
N GLY A 359 -18.75 1.20 -6.69
CA GLY A 359 -19.62 0.20 -6.07
C GLY A 359 -19.16 -1.24 -6.22
N ARG A 360 -17.91 -1.48 -6.62
CA ARG A 360 -17.32 -2.82 -6.78
C ARG A 360 -16.10 -2.99 -5.88
N VAL A 361 -15.86 -4.20 -5.44
CA VAL A 361 -14.72 -4.59 -4.60
C VAL A 361 -13.97 -5.72 -5.28
N LEU A 362 -12.65 -5.56 -5.38
CA LEU A 362 -11.70 -6.60 -5.74
C LEU A 362 -11.02 -7.10 -4.46
N ALA A 363 -11.05 -8.39 -4.22
CA ALA A 363 -10.46 -8.97 -3.03
C ALA A 363 -9.83 -10.35 -3.27
N ALA A 364 -8.84 -10.69 -2.41
CA ALA A 364 -8.48 -12.08 -2.17
C ALA A 364 -9.48 -12.64 -1.15
N TYR A 365 -10.41 -13.47 -1.62
CA TYR A 365 -11.56 -13.91 -0.84
C TYR A 365 -11.50 -15.38 -0.41
N ASP A 366 -10.57 -16.14 -1.01
CA ASP A 366 -10.40 -17.55 -0.72
C ASP A 366 -8.92 -17.93 -0.84
N THR A 367 -8.59 -19.16 -0.48
CA THR A 367 -7.24 -19.71 -0.53
C THR A 367 -7.26 -21.09 -1.19
N LYS A 368 -6.41 -21.25 -2.18
CA LYS A 368 -6.12 -22.55 -2.79
C LYS A 368 -4.87 -23.13 -2.12
N THR A 369 -4.91 -24.40 -1.78
CA THR A 369 -3.78 -25.09 -1.14
C THR A 369 -3.21 -26.17 -2.04
N GLY A 370 -1.91 -26.38 -1.95
CA GLY A 370 -1.22 -27.42 -2.69
C GLY A 370 0.18 -27.65 -2.17
N THR A 371 0.98 -28.34 -2.96
CA THR A 371 2.36 -28.65 -2.63
C THR A 371 3.25 -28.21 -3.78
N VAL A 372 4.33 -27.52 -3.47
CA VAL A 372 5.36 -27.13 -4.46
C VAL A 372 6.64 -27.88 -4.22
N HIS A 373 7.37 -28.13 -5.32
CA HIS A 373 8.71 -28.69 -5.28
C HIS A 373 9.71 -27.53 -5.28
N ASP A 374 10.63 -27.58 -4.36
CA ASP A 374 11.68 -26.57 -4.21
C ASP A 374 13.05 -27.21 -4.20
N VAL A 375 14.10 -26.46 -4.48
CA VAL A 375 15.48 -26.94 -4.51
C VAL A 375 16.30 -26.12 -3.54
N ASP A 376 16.93 -26.77 -2.58
CA ASP A 376 17.82 -26.12 -1.63
C ASP A 376 19.16 -25.73 -2.30
N LYS A 377 19.93 -24.87 -1.61
CA LYS A 377 21.24 -24.36 -2.08
C LYS A 377 22.25 -25.45 -2.42
N ASP A 378 22.12 -26.64 -1.83
CA ASP A 378 22.95 -27.82 -2.11
C ASP A 378 22.42 -28.69 -3.25
N GLY A 379 21.31 -28.30 -3.90
CA GLY A 379 20.65 -29.04 -4.97
C GLY A 379 19.68 -30.13 -4.50
N THR A 380 19.43 -30.24 -3.19
CA THR A 380 18.46 -31.20 -2.65
C THR A 380 17.03 -30.71 -2.94
N THR A 381 16.24 -31.59 -3.58
CA THR A 381 14.81 -31.31 -3.80
C THR A 381 13.98 -31.65 -2.56
N TYR A 382 13.09 -30.76 -2.20
CA TYR A 382 12.13 -31.00 -1.13
C TYR A 382 10.73 -30.47 -1.52
N THR A 383 9.72 -30.92 -0.82
CA THR A 383 8.35 -30.42 -1.01
C THR A 383 7.93 -29.58 0.18
N ARG A 384 7.21 -28.49 -0.08
CA ARG A 384 6.61 -27.68 0.95
C ARG A 384 5.16 -27.35 0.62
N PRO A 385 4.31 -27.15 1.64
CA PRO A 385 2.95 -26.67 1.41
C PRO A 385 2.99 -25.25 0.86
N MET A 386 2.07 -24.94 -0.03
CA MET A 386 1.88 -23.63 -0.63
C MET A 386 0.42 -23.23 -0.55
N ASN A 387 0.20 -21.93 -0.34
CA ASN A 387 -1.11 -21.33 -0.34
C ASN A 387 -1.12 -20.20 -1.37
N TRP A 388 -2.09 -20.24 -2.27
CA TRP A 388 -2.32 -19.20 -3.26
C TRP A 388 -3.59 -18.42 -2.91
N ASP A 389 -3.53 -17.10 -3.05
CA ASP A 389 -4.72 -16.28 -2.96
C ASP A 389 -5.63 -16.52 -4.16
N VAL A 390 -6.93 -16.65 -3.90
CA VAL A 390 -7.97 -16.69 -4.91
C VAL A 390 -8.63 -15.32 -4.93
N TYR A 391 -8.58 -14.67 -6.08
CA TYR A 391 -9.09 -13.32 -6.26
C TYR A 391 -10.45 -13.34 -6.94
N GLY A 392 -11.29 -12.36 -6.60
CA GLY A 392 -12.59 -12.18 -7.18
C GLY A 392 -13.16 -10.80 -6.93
N VAL A 393 -14.27 -10.53 -7.57
CA VAL A 393 -15.01 -9.28 -7.47
C VAL A 393 -16.40 -9.50 -6.88
N ILE A 394 -16.91 -8.49 -6.18
CA ILE A 394 -18.25 -8.48 -5.58
C ILE A 394 -18.81 -7.05 -5.60
N ALA A 395 -20.11 -6.88 -5.62
CA ALA A 395 -20.73 -5.58 -5.38
C ALA A 395 -20.46 -5.15 -3.92
N LEU A 396 -20.10 -3.88 -3.72
CA LEU A 396 -19.84 -3.34 -2.38
C LEU A 396 -21.05 -3.50 -1.46
N ASP A 397 -22.26 -3.24 -1.96
CA ASP A 397 -23.49 -3.40 -1.16
C ASP A 397 -23.74 -4.85 -0.73
N ASP A 398 -23.45 -5.82 -1.58
CA ASP A 398 -23.55 -7.24 -1.25
C ASP A 398 -22.48 -7.64 -0.20
N LEU A 399 -21.26 -7.15 -0.35
CA LEU A 399 -20.20 -7.34 0.65
C LEU A 399 -20.62 -6.81 2.02
N LEU A 400 -21.14 -5.58 2.07
CA LEU A 400 -21.61 -4.95 3.31
C LEU A 400 -22.84 -5.65 3.90
N ALA A 401 -23.66 -6.32 3.07
CA ALA A 401 -24.77 -7.17 3.51
C ALA A 401 -24.33 -8.55 4.02
N GLY A 402 -23.02 -8.86 3.98
CA GLY A 402 -22.46 -10.12 4.46
C GLY A 402 -22.42 -11.24 3.42
N SER A 403 -22.69 -10.95 2.14
CA SER A 403 -22.59 -11.95 1.05
C SER A 403 -21.15 -12.46 0.89
N THR A 404 -21.04 -13.73 0.53
CA THR A 404 -19.78 -14.39 0.15
C THR A 404 -19.72 -14.76 -1.33
N ASP A 405 -20.67 -14.26 -2.12
CA ASP A 405 -20.84 -14.61 -3.53
C ASP A 405 -19.90 -13.80 -4.43
N PHE A 406 -18.61 -14.06 -4.28
CA PHE A 406 -17.60 -13.48 -5.16
C PHE A 406 -17.61 -14.13 -6.53
N THR A 407 -17.48 -13.32 -7.57
CA THR A 407 -17.17 -13.79 -8.91
C THR A 407 -15.66 -13.96 -9.02
N PRO A 408 -15.13 -15.20 -9.22
CA PRO A 408 -13.69 -15.41 -9.40
C PRO A 408 -13.16 -14.61 -10.60
N LEU A 409 -11.89 -14.17 -10.52
CA LEU A 409 -11.23 -13.60 -11.70
C LEU A 409 -11.15 -14.63 -12.82
N ASN A 410 -11.45 -14.16 -14.03
CA ASN A 410 -11.35 -14.93 -15.25
C ASN A 410 -10.15 -14.46 -16.06
N PHE A 411 -9.06 -15.24 -16.03
CA PHE A 411 -7.86 -14.93 -16.78
C PHE A 411 -8.00 -15.42 -18.21
N ALA A 412 -8.10 -14.47 -19.15
CA ALA A 412 -8.09 -14.77 -20.58
C ALA A 412 -6.64 -15.08 -21.04
N GLU A 413 -6.50 -16.09 -21.89
CA GLU A 413 -5.27 -16.39 -22.60
C GLU A 413 -4.99 -15.39 -23.74
#